data_d8232de805fa6ce46f280df451dd98e2
#
_entry.id   d8232de805fa6ce46f280df451dd98e2
#
_cell.length_a   1.000
_cell.length_b   1.000
_cell.length_c   1.000
_cell.angle_alpha   90.00
_cell.angle_beta   90.00
_cell.angle_gamma   90.00
#
_symmetry.space_group_name_H-M   'P 1'
#
loop_
_entity.id
_entity.type
_entity.pdbx_description
1 polymer ?
#
loop_
_entity_poly.entity_id
_entity_poly.type
_entity_poly.pdbx_seq_one_letter_code
_entity_poly.pdbx_strand_id
1 'polypeptide(L)'
;HIMRWPSPWGDGFPGWHLECSAMSCKYLGEEFDIHGGGMDLVFPHHEAEIAQCCAANNNKGARYWMHNNMITIEGQKMGKSLGNFITLNEFFNGSHNKLNQAYHPMVIRFFILQAHYRSTIDFSNEALKAAEKGLLRLLNAVKTLNKIIPKENSTIDVSLFSMNCDEAMNDDLNTPVVLSHLFDAVKVINSCNEGKHNLSVADVALLKDLFNKYVIEIFGLQSFLNTNNSSDVSALMSLILDVRNQLKENKDWTTADKIRDGLN
;
A
#
# COMPACT_ATOMS: atom_id res chain seq x y z
N HIS A 1 -10.81 40.30 1.70
CA HIS A 1 -9.67 39.39 1.56
C HIS A 1 -8.41 40.08 2.07
N ILE A 2 -7.57 39.34 2.82
CA ILE A 2 -6.33 39.87 3.42
C ILE A 2 -5.25 40.07 2.35
N MET A 3 -5.16 39.16 1.39
CA MET A 3 -4.26 39.26 0.24
C MET A 3 -5.00 39.92 -0.92
N ARG A 4 -4.73 41.23 -1.12
CA ARG A 4 -5.33 42.03 -2.18
C ARG A 4 -4.41 43.19 -2.53
N TRP A 5 -4.20 43.41 -3.82
CA TRP A 5 -3.40 44.53 -4.34
C TRP A 5 -3.92 45.04 -5.67
N PRO A 6 -3.58 46.27 -6.04
CA PRO A 6 -4.00 46.86 -7.30
C PRO A 6 -3.32 46.17 -8.50
N SER A 7 -4.06 46.00 -9.58
CA SER A 7 -3.60 45.51 -10.85
C SER A 7 -4.17 46.33 -12.02
N PRO A 8 -3.67 46.16 -13.26
CA PRO A 8 -4.27 46.82 -14.41
C PRO A 8 -5.74 46.50 -14.67
N TRP A 9 -6.22 45.39 -14.10
CA TRP A 9 -7.60 44.91 -14.23
C TRP A 9 -8.47 45.20 -12.98
N GLY A 10 -7.93 45.93 -12.00
CA GLY A 10 -8.59 46.26 -10.75
C GLY A 10 -7.92 45.61 -9.56
N ASP A 11 -8.46 45.88 -8.37
CA ASP A 11 -7.97 45.28 -7.11
C ASP A 11 -8.36 43.80 -7.00
N GLY A 12 -7.40 42.96 -6.67
CA GLY A 12 -7.62 41.54 -6.52
C GLY A 12 -6.41 40.78 -5.99
N PHE A 13 -6.47 39.46 -6.03
CA PHE A 13 -5.36 38.55 -5.74
C PHE A 13 -5.24 37.55 -6.90
N PRO A 14 -4.02 37.00 -7.13
CA PRO A 14 -3.82 36.02 -8.18
C PRO A 14 -4.59 34.72 -7.89
N GLY A 15 -5.03 34.05 -8.94
CA GLY A 15 -5.59 32.72 -8.81
C GLY A 15 -4.52 31.72 -8.33
N TRP A 16 -4.94 30.71 -7.60
CA TRP A 16 -4.06 29.65 -7.05
C TRP A 16 -3.15 29.03 -8.12
N HIS A 17 -3.64 28.81 -9.35
CA HIS A 17 -2.86 28.30 -10.46
C HIS A 17 -1.63 29.17 -10.83
N LEU A 18 -1.71 30.50 -10.65
CA LEU A 18 -0.56 31.39 -10.87
C LEU A 18 0.54 31.15 -9.83
N GLU A 19 0.20 30.86 -8.61
CA GLU A 19 1.17 30.52 -7.54
C GLU A 19 1.94 29.25 -7.93
N CYS A 20 1.23 28.21 -8.38
CA CYS A 20 1.84 26.96 -8.81
C CYS A 20 2.73 27.16 -10.04
N SER A 21 2.28 27.85 -11.07
CA SER A 21 3.08 28.14 -12.26
C SER A 21 4.37 28.91 -11.93
N ALA A 22 4.27 29.95 -11.08
CA ALA A 22 5.41 30.76 -10.68
C ALA A 22 6.42 29.96 -9.81
N MET A 23 5.94 29.16 -8.86
CA MET A 23 6.79 28.33 -7.99
C MET A 23 7.49 27.21 -8.80
N SER A 24 6.76 26.52 -9.66
CA SER A 24 7.31 25.46 -10.51
C SER A 24 8.42 26.02 -11.40
N CYS A 25 8.16 27.11 -12.12
CA CYS A 25 9.14 27.75 -12.97
C CYS A 25 10.39 28.19 -12.16
N LYS A 26 10.20 28.75 -10.98
CA LYS A 26 11.29 29.25 -10.13
C LYS A 26 12.19 28.12 -9.57
N TYR A 27 11.61 27.01 -9.14
CA TYR A 27 12.35 25.98 -8.39
C TYR A 27 12.70 24.74 -9.22
N LEU A 28 11.91 24.42 -10.26
CA LEU A 28 12.10 23.24 -11.10
C LEU A 28 12.54 23.58 -12.51
N GLY A 29 12.42 24.86 -12.92
CA GLY A 29 12.72 25.32 -14.27
C GLY A 29 11.45 25.50 -15.12
N GLU A 30 11.65 26.00 -16.33
CA GLU A 30 10.54 26.29 -17.26
C GLU A 30 9.82 25.01 -17.73
N GLU A 31 10.54 23.90 -17.78
CA GLU A 31 10.02 22.58 -18.08
C GLU A 31 10.55 21.56 -17.05
N PHE A 32 9.66 20.72 -16.50
CA PHE A 32 9.99 19.69 -15.53
C PHE A 32 9.23 18.38 -15.83
N ASP A 33 9.60 17.29 -15.17
CA ASP A 33 9.15 15.97 -15.61
C ASP A 33 7.70 15.67 -15.26
N ILE A 34 7.31 15.78 -13.97
CA ILE A 34 6.00 15.30 -13.51
C ILE A 34 5.31 16.36 -12.66
N HIS A 35 4.04 16.64 -12.96
CA HIS A 35 3.11 17.40 -12.13
C HIS A 35 1.93 16.52 -11.73
N GLY A 36 1.65 16.43 -10.45
CA GLY A 36 0.58 15.59 -9.92
C GLY A 36 -0.47 16.36 -9.14
N GLY A 37 -1.71 15.87 -9.16
CA GLY A 37 -2.81 16.44 -8.39
C GLY A 37 -4.03 15.55 -8.36
N GLY A 38 -5.10 16.00 -7.69
CA GLY A 38 -6.39 15.34 -7.74
C GLY A 38 -7.10 15.55 -9.08
N MET A 39 -8.01 14.65 -9.43
CA MET A 39 -8.85 14.78 -10.63
C MET A 39 -9.67 16.08 -10.66
N ASP A 40 -9.97 16.64 -9.51
CA ASP A 40 -10.67 17.92 -9.35
C ASP A 40 -9.82 19.13 -9.75
N LEU A 41 -8.50 18.99 -9.85
CA LEU A 41 -7.59 20.03 -10.31
C LEU A 41 -7.38 20.04 -11.82
N VAL A 42 -7.80 19.02 -12.57
CA VAL A 42 -7.65 19.00 -14.04
C VAL A 42 -8.20 20.26 -14.65
N PHE A 43 -9.43 20.62 -14.27
CA PHE A 43 -10.08 21.84 -14.70
C PHE A 43 -10.72 22.55 -13.50
N PRO A 44 -10.49 23.86 -13.36
CA PRO A 44 -9.73 24.76 -14.25
C PRO A 44 -8.25 24.93 -13.90
N HIS A 45 -7.75 24.32 -12.78
CA HIS A 45 -6.46 24.66 -12.17
C HIS A 45 -5.27 24.30 -13.07
N HIS A 46 -5.09 23.03 -13.41
CA HIS A 46 -3.96 22.57 -14.25
C HIS A 46 -4.05 23.08 -15.68
N GLU A 47 -5.24 23.17 -16.25
CA GLU A 47 -5.43 23.80 -17.57
C GLU A 47 -5.00 25.28 -17.57
N ALA A 48 -5.26 26.00 -16.49
CA ALA A 48 -4.80 27.37 -16.35
C ALA A 48 -3.27 27.45 -16.19
N GLU A 49 -2.64 26.51 -15.48
CA GLU A 49 -1.17 26.44 -15.39
C GLU A 49 -0.54 26.17 -16.75
N ILE A 50 -1.08 25.22 -17.53
CA ILE A 50 -0.64 24.95 -18.91
C ILE A 50 -0.75 26.21 -19.77
N ALA A 51 -1.89 26.90 -19.72
CA ALA A 51 -2.10 28.13 -20.48
C ALA A 51 -1.09 29.22 -20.10
N GLN A 52 -0.79 29.38 -18.83
CA GLN A 52 0.21 30.35 -18.31
C GLN A 52 1.63 29.98 -18.76
N CYS A 53 2.03 28.72 -18.64
CA CYS A 53 3.34 28.26 -19.08
C CYS A 53 3.51 28.41 -20.60
N CYS A 54 2.48 28.06 -21.37
CA CYS A 54 2.50 28.28 -22.85
C CYS A 54 2.66 29.76 -23.19
N ALA A 55 1.96 30.65 -22.49
CA ALA A 55 2.02 32.08 -22.77
C ALA A 55 3.35 32.73 -22.35
N ALA A 56 3.91 32.30 -21.22
CA ALA A 56 5.13 32.87 -20.64
C ALA A 56 6.40 32.27 -21.23
N ASN A 57 6.46 30.94 -21.40
CA ASN A 57 7.70 30.20 -21.67
C ASN A 57 7.63 29.40 -23.00
N ASN A 58 6.51 29.47 -23.73
CA ASN A 58 6.28 28.71 -24.95
C ASN A 58 6.41 27.18 -24.79
N ASN A 59 6.08 26.65 -23.59
CA ASN A 59 6.04 25.23 -23.26
C ASN A 59 4.85 24.93 -22.34
N LYS A 60 4.60 23.65 -22.02
CA LYS A 60 3.47 23.23 -21.19
C LYS A 60 3.80 23.15 -19.67
N GLY A 61 5.00 23.51 -19.26
CA GLY A 61 5.50 23.39 -17.89
C GLY A 61 5.91 21.95 -17.56
N ALA A 62 4.97 21.04 -17.39
CA ALA A 62 5.26 19.64 -17.11
C ALA A 62 5.16 18.76 -18.35
N ARG A 63 6.05 17.75 -18.46
CA ARG A 63 6.02 16.72 -19.52
C ARG A 63 4.89 15.72 -19.30
N TYR A 64 4.69 15.30 -18.04
CA TYR A 64 3.67 14.33 -17.64
C TYR A 64 2.78 14.90 -16.55
N TRP A 65 1.47 14.72 -16.73
CA TRP A 65 0.45 15.12 -15.76
C TRP A 65 -0.19 13.88 -15.16
N MET A 66 -0.12 13.73 -13.84
CA MET A 66 -0.67 12.58 -13.13
C MET A 66 -1.82 13.02 -12.23
N HIS A 67 -2.98 12.37 -12.38
CA HIS A 67 -4.16 12.71 -11.60
C HIS A 67 -4.68 11.50 -10.82
N ASN A 68 -4.64 11.59 -9.49
CA ASN A 68 -5.25 10.60 -8.62
C ASN A 68 -6.72 10.92 -8.38
N ASN A 69 -7.52 9.87 -8.17
CA ASN A 69 -8.94 10.06 -7.86
C ASN A 69 -9.13 10.27 -6.35
N MET A 70 -10.39 10.52 -5.97
CA MET A 70 -10.77 10.85 -4.61
C MET A 70 -10.88 9.60 -3.71
N ILE A 71 -10.84 9.84 -2.41
CA ILE A 71 -11.13 8.86 -1.37
C ILE A 71 -12.56 9.06 -0.90
N THR A 72 -13.30 7.96 -0.77
CA THR A 72 -14.63 7.91 -0.18
C THR A 72 -14.61 7.10 1.12
N ILE A 73 -15.59 7.34 1.97
CA ILE A 73 -15.86 6.58 3.19
C ILE A 73 -17.29 6.06 3.09
N GLU A 74 -17.43 4.73 2.97
CA GLU A 74 -18.75 4.10 2.81
C GLU A 74 -19.54 4.71 1.64
N GLY A 75 -18.88 4.91 0.50
CA GLY A 75 -19.45 5.47 -0.72
C GLY A 75 -19.64 6.99 -0.73
N GLN A 76 -19.38 7.70 0.37
CA GLN A 76 -19.49 9.15 0.44
C GLN A 76 -18.13 9.83 0.33
N LYS A 77 -18.05 10.94 -0.39
CA LYS A 77 -16.81 11.75 -0.46
C LYS A 77 -16.33 12.08 0.95
N MET A 78 -15.05 11.84 1.23
CA MET A 78 -14.43 12.22 2.49
C MET A 78 -14.29 13.74 2.55
N GLY A 79 -14.80 14.35 3.62
CA GLY A 79 -14.75 15.81 3.79
C GLY A 79 -15.02 16.26 5.21
N LYS A 80 -14.31 17.32 5.65
CA LYS A 80 -14.46 17.88 7.00
C LYS A 80 -15.89 18.36 7.27
N SER A 81 -16.54 18.97 6.29
CA SER A 81 -17.92 19.46 6.38
C SER A 81 -18.95 18.34 6.52
N LEU A 82 -18.61 17.12 6.12
CA LEU A 82 -19.47 15.94 6.20
C LEU A 82 -19.25 15.14 7.50
N GLY A 83 -18.28 15.55 8.34
CA GLY A 83 -17.98 14.86 9.59
C GLY A 83 -17.42 13.43 9.42
N ASN A 84 -17.00 13.07 8.20
CA ASN A 84 -16.45 11.74 7.87
C ASN A 84 -14.96 11.80 7.50
N PHE A 85 -14.28 12.89 7.81
CA PHE A 85 -12.86 13.05 7.53
C PHE A 85 -12.06 12.30 8.59
N ILE A 86 -11.29 11.29 8.15
CA ILE A 86 -10.42 10.47 9.00
C ILE A 86 -8.97 10.82 8.71
N THR A 87 -8.23 11.24 9.72
CA THR A 87 -6.79 11.51 9.61
C THR A 87 -5.98 10.21 9.64
N LEU A 88 -4.74 10.23 9.13
CA LEU A 88 -3.84 9.08 9.23
C LEU A 88 -3.59 8.65 10.68
N ASN A 89 -3.44 9.63 11.61
CA ASN A 89 -3.28 9.32 13.03
C ASN A 89 -4.49 8.58 13.61
N GLU A 90 -5.71 8.95 13.21
CA GLU A 90 -6.92 8.26 13.65
C GLU A 90 -7.00 6.84 13.09
N PHE A 91 -6.55 6.60 11.84
CA PHE A 91 -6.40 5.25 11.32
C PHE A 91 -5.41 4.42 12.16
N PHE A 92 -4.28 5.02 12.56
CA PHE A 92 -3.20 4.30 13.25
C PHE A 92 -3.50 4.02 14.72
N ASN A 93 -4.30 4.85 15.38
CA ASN A 93 -4.68 4.67 16.78
C ASN A 93 -6.13 4.18 16.97
N GLY A 94 -6.94 4.11 15.90
CA GLY A 94 -8.32 3.65 15.94
C GLY A 94 -9.28 4.60 16.67
N SER A 95 -8.93 5.88 16.82
CA SER A 95 -9.71 6.83 17.65
C SER A 95 -10.95 7.40 16.97
N HIS A 96 -11.12 7.23 15.65
CA HIS A 96 -12.27 7.74 14.93
C HIS A 96 -13.47 6.79 15.07
N ASN A 97 -14.69 7.34 15.27
CA ASN A 97 -15.93 6.60 15.52
C ASN A 97 -16.38 5.67 14.37
N LYS A 98 -15.89 5.92 13.15
CA LYS A 98 -16.14 5.05 11.98
C LYS A 98 -15.15 3.90 11.86
N LEU A 99 -14.13 3.83 12.71
CA LEU A 99 -13.12 2.75 12.70
C LEU A 99 -13.43 1.75 13.81
N ASN A 100 -13.41 0.47 13.47
CA ASN A 100 -13.62 -0.60 14.43
C ASN A 100 -12.35 -0.98 15.21
N GLN A 101 -11.18 -0.59 14.71
CA GLN A 101 -9.88 -0.88 15.31
C GLN A 101 -8.80 0.08 14.78
N ALA A 102 -7.64 0.05 15.42
CA ALA A 102 -6.41 0.64 14.89
C ALA A 102 -5.87 -0.19 13.72
N TYR A 103 -5.30 0.46 12.72
CA TYR A 103 -4.68 -0.18 11.58
C TYR A 103 -3.22 0.20 11.47
N HIS A 104 -2.35 -0.78 11.27
CA HIS A 104 -0.94 -0.52 11.02
C HIS A 104 -0.76 0.30 9.74
N PRO A 105 0.17 1.29 9.68
CA PRO A 105 0.40 2.11 8.47
C PRO A 105 0.57 1.31 7.18
N MET A 106 1.23 0.14 7.26
CA MET A 106 1.41 -0.74 6.09
C MET A 106 0.12 -1.38 5.59
N VAL A 107 -0.89 -1.54 6.44
CA VAL A 107 -2.23 -2.02 6.01
C VAL A 107 -2.91 -0.95 5.16
N ILE A 108 -2.85 0.31 5.59
CA ILE A 108 -3.40 1.44 4.83
C ILE A 108 -2.65 1.60 3.50
N ARG A 109 -1.30 1.53 3.52
CA ARG A 109 -0.48 1.58 2.32
C ARG A 109 -0.83 0.46 1.34
N PHE A 110 -0.93 -0.77 1.83
CA PHE A 110 -1.29 -1.93 1.01
C PHE A 110 -2.70 -1.81 0.46
N PHE A 111 -3.66 -1.32 1.26
CA PHE A 111 -5.02 -1.05 0.81
C PHE A 111 -5.06 -0.07 -0.36
N ILE A 112 -4.30 1.03 -0.29
CA ILE A 112 -4.22 2.01 -1.38
C ILE A 112 -3.60 1.37 -2.63
N LEU A 113 -2.56 0.54 -2.50
CA LEU A 113 -1.92 -0.14 -3.63
C LEU A 113 -2.81 -1.17 -4.35
N GLN A 114 -3.90 -1.62 -3.71
CA GLN A 114 -4.88 -2.53 -4.33
C GLN A 114 -5.79 -1.85 -5.36
N ALA A 115 -5.79 -0.52 -5.43
CA ALA A 115 -6.52 0.24 -6.42
C ALA A 115 -5.56 0.98 -7.35
N HIS A 116 -5.94 1.14 -8.61
CA HIS A 116 -5.21 2.02 -9.52
C HIS A 116 -5.37 3.48 -9.04
N TYR A 117 -4.31 4.29 -9.09
CA TYR A 117 -4.33 5.66 -8.56
C TYR A 117 -5.41 6.57 -9.19
N ARG A 118 -5.83 6.25 -10.43
CA ARG A 118 -6.94 6.95 -11.11
C ARG A 118 -8.32 6.51 -10.65
N SER A 119 -8.43 5.44 -9.88
CA SER A 119 -9.70 4.91 -9.39
C SER A 119 -10.07 5.51 -8.05
N THR A 120 -11.36 5.67 -7.80
CA THR A 120 -11.85 6.03 -6.46
C THR A 120 -11.54 4.90 -5.48
N ILE A 121 -11.05 5.25 -4.30
CA ILE A 121 -10.78 4.31 -3.20
C ILE A 121 -11.85 4.52 -2.14
N ASP A 122 -12.59 3.46 -1.81
CA ASP A 122 -13.62 3.49 -0.77
C ASP A 122 -13.13 2.80 0.50
N PHE A 123 -12.99 3.57 1.58
CA PHE A 123 -12.62 3.05 2.89
C PHE A 123 -13.86 2.48 3.59
N SER A 124 -13.78 1.20 3.95
CA SER A 124 -14.67 0.54 4.89
C SER A 124 -13.88 -0.36 5.83
N ASN A 125 -14.46 -0.70 6.99
CA ASN A 125 -13.79 -1.59 7.94
C ASN A 125 -13.58 -2.99 7.36
N GLU A 126 -14.51 -3.47 6.55
CA GLU A 126 -14.41 -4.75 5.86
C GLU A 126 -13.27 -4.77 4.86
N ALA A 127 -13.15 -3.71 4.04
CA ALA A 127 -12.08 -3.57 3.06
C ALA A 127 -10.69 -3.48 3.72
N LEU A 128 -10.57 -2.72 4.82
CA LEU A 128 -9.32 -2.62 5.57
C LEU A 128 -8.91 -3.95 6.23
N LYS A 129 -9.87 -4.69 6.81
CA LYS A 129 -9.60 -6.04 7.35
C LYS A 129 -9.22 -7.04 6.26
N ALA A 130 -9.84 -6.94 5.07
CA ALA A 130 -9.46 -7.76 3.93
C ALA A 130 -8.04 -7.43 3.45
N ALA A 131 -7.69 -6.15 3.40
CA ALA A 131 -6.34 -5.69 3.06
C ALA A 131 -5.29 -6.19 4.08
N GLU A 132 -5.58 -6.13 5.38
CA GLU A 132 -4.71 -6.65 6.43
C GLU A 132 -4.42 -8.15 6.24
N LYS A 133 -5.47 -8.96 6.01
CA LYS A 133 -5.32 -10.38 5.70
C LYS A 133 -4.51 -10.63 4.43
N GLY A 134 -4.74 -9.83 3.39
CA GLY A 134 -3.99 -9.89 2.13
C GLY A 134 -2.50 -9.58 2.34
N LEU A 135 -2.18 -8.51 3.06
CA LEU A 135 -0.82 -8.12 3.41
C LEU A 135 -0.12 -9.23 4.20
N LEU A 136 -0.74 -9.75 5.25
CA LEU A 136 -0.19 -10.85 6.05
C LEU A 136 0.10 -12.09 5.19
N ARG A 137 -0.82 -12.44 4.28
CA ARG A 137 -0.62 -13.56 3.35
C ARG A 137 0.58 -13.34 2.43
N LEU A 138 0.74 -12.13 1.89
CA LEU A 138 1.87 -11.76 1.03
C LEU A 138 3.20 -11.87 1.80
N LEU A 139 3.28 -11.32 2.99
CA LEU A 139 4.48 -11.31 3.81
C LEU A 139 4.83 -12.70 4.38
N ASN A 140 3.82 -13.52 4.69
CA ASN A 140 4.05 -14.91 5.08
C ASN A 140 4.63 -15.73 3.92
N ALA A 141 4.25 -15.46 2.67
CA ALA A 141 4.86 -16.11 1.51
C ALA A 141 6.35 -15.77 1.38
N VAL A 142 6.76 -14.53 1.67
CA VAL A 142 8.19 -14.15 1.74
C VAL A 142 8.95 -14.99 2.79
N LYS A 143 8.35 -15.14 3.99
CA LYS A 143 8.94 -15.99 5.06
C LYS A 143 9.01 -17.46 4.64
N THR A 144 7.98 -17.98 3.97
CA THR A 144 7.90 -19.36 3.48
C THR A 144 8.94 -19.60 2.39
N LEU A 145 9.07 -18.68 1.42
CA LEU A 145 10.05 -18.75 0.34
C LEU A 145 11.49 -18.88 0.86
N ASN A 146 11.80 -18.21 1.98
CA ASN A 146 13.12 -18.33 2.62
C ASN A 146 13.40 -19.70 3.26
N LYS A 147 12.35 -20.50 3.49
CA LYS A 147 12.44 -21.85 4.08
C LYS A 147 12.37 -22.97 3.02
N ILE A 148 12.00 -22.67 1.77
CA ILE A 148 11.91 -23.66 0.72
C ILE A 148 13.31 -24.25 0.46
N ILE A 149 13.38 -25.58 0.49
CA ILE A 149 14.58 -26.33 0.11
C ILE A 149 14.51 -26.60 -1.40
N PRO A 150 15.40 -25.98 -2.22
CA PRO A 150 15.38 -26.16 -3.65
C PRO A 150 15.62 -27.62 -4.05
N LYS A 151 15.08 -28.03 -5.19
CA LYS A 151 15.31 -29.34 -5.83
C LYS A 151 16.14 -29.15 -7.09
N GLU A 152 16.52 -30.27 -7.70
CA GLU A 152 17.31 -30.26 -8.94
C GLU A 152 16.56 -29.61 -10.11
N ASN A 153 15.26 -29.93 -10.24
CA ASN A 153 14.40 -29.42 -11.30
C ASN A 153 13.11 -28.85 -10.76
N SER A 154 12.62 -27.79 -11.41
CA SER A 154 11.30 -27.22 -11.16
C SER A 154 10.21 -28.02 -11.88
N THR A 155 9.05 -28.13 -11.25
CA THR A 155 7.84 -28.72 -11.83
C THR A 155 6.81 -27.67 -12.24
N ILE A 156 7.12 -26.39 -12.03
CA ILE A 156 6.28 -25.25 -12.37
C ILE A 156 7.16 -24.11 -12.89
N ASP A 157 6.67 -23.41 -13.90
CA ASP A 157 7.38 -22.26 -14.48
C ASP A 157 7.08 -20.97 -13.70
N VAL A 158 8.12 -20.26 -13.33
CA VAL A 158 8.05 -18.96 -12.62
C VAL A 158 8.68 -17.82 -13.41
N SER A 159 9.19 -18.08 -14.59
CA SER A 159 10.01 -17.15 -15.39
C SER A 159 9.27 -15.87 -15.79
N LEU A 160 7.95 -15.94 -15.98
CA LEU A 160 7.14 -14.83 -16.47
C LEU A 160 6.69 -13.85 -15.37
N PHE A 161 6.77 -14.20 -14.08
CA PHE A 161 6.25 -13.33 -13.03
C PHE A 161 6.91 -11.97 -12.98
N SER A 162 8.25 -11.91 -13.15
CA SER A 162 8.98 -10.63 -13.14
C SER A 162 8.59 -9.76 -14.34
N MET A 163 8.55 -10.35 -15.52
CA MET A 163 8.17 -9.65 -16.75
C MET A 163 6.74 -9.11 -16.67
N ASN A 164 5.78 -9.92 -16.24
CA ASN A 164 4.38 -9.50 -16.09
C ASN A 164 4.22 -8.36 -15.07
N CYS A 165 4.99 -8.39 -13.98
CA CYS A 165 5.00 -7.29 -13.01
C CYS A 165 5.62 -6.02 -13.60
N ASP A 166 6.71 -6.13 -14.38
CA ASP A 166 7.35 -4.99 -15.05
C ASP A 166 6.41 -4.39 -16.11
N GLU A 167 5.73 -5.19 -16.91
CA GLU A 167 4.74 -4.75 -17.87
C GLU A 167 3.59 -4.00 -17.20
N ALA A 168 3.05 -4.53 -16.10
CA ALA A 168 1.99 -3.87 -15.35
C ALA A 168 2.45 -2.53 -14.74
N MET A 169 3.68 -2.42 -14.25
CA MET A 169 4.21 -1.13 -13.76
C MET A 169 4.45 -0.14 -14.90
N ASN A 170 4.84 -0.60 -16.08
CA ASN A 170 5.02 0.24 -17.27
C ASN A 170 3.67 0.66 -17.89
N ASP A 171 2.58 -0.03 -17.56
CA ASP A 171 1.22 0.34 -17.94
C ASP A 171 0.60 1.27 -16.87
N ASP A 172 1.09 2.50 -16.84
CA ASP A 172 0.56 3.57 -15.98
C ASP A 172 0.57 3.24 -14.47
N LEU A 173 1.64 2.60 -13.99
CA LEU A 173 1.83 2.24 -12.57
C LEU A 173 0.68 1.36 -12.03
N ASN A 174 0.30 0.33 -12.76
CA ASN A 174 -0.84 -0.53 -12.47
C ASN A 174 -0.57 -1.48 -11.29
N THR A 175 -0.46 -0.91 -10.08
CA THR A 175 -0.16 -1.65 -8.85
C THR A 175 -1.14 -2.79 -8.54
N PRO A 176 -2.47 -2.70 -8.79
CA PRO A 176 -3.37 -3.83 -8.55
C PRO A 176 -3.05 -5.04 -9.43
N VAL A 177 -2.62 -4.85 -10.68
CA VAL A 177 -2.21 -5.95 -11.57
C VAL A 177 -0.89 -6.57 -11.09
N VAL A 178 0.08 -5.76 -10.66
CA VAL A 178 1.31 -6.26 -10.02
C VAL A 178 0.96 -7.12 -8.81
N LEU A 179 0.08 -6.65 -7.91
CA LEU A 179 -0.36 -7.42 -6.74
C LEU A 179 -1.03 -8.74 -7.14
N SER A 180 -1.81 -8.77 -8.23
CA SER A 180 -2.39 -10.01 -8.76
C SER A 180 -1.31 -11.02 -9.12
N HIS A 181 -0.28 -10.63 -9.88
CA HIS A 181 0.84 -11.50 -10.24
C HIS A 181 1.65 -11.95 -9.02
N LEU A 182 1.86 -11.07 -8.03
CA LEU A 182 2.49 -11.45 -6.77
C LEU A 182 1.66 -12.49 -6.00
N PHE A 183 0.32 -12.38 -6.00
CA PHE A 183 -0.53 -13.40 -5.37
C PHE A 183 -0.57 -14.72 -6.14
N ASP A 184 -0.38 -14.71 -7.44
CA ASP A 184 -0.18 -15.94 -8.20
C ASP A 184 1.16 -16.61 -7.83
N ALA A 185 2.23 -15.83 -7.69
CA ALA A 185 3.50 -16.34 -7.15
C ALA A 185 3.36 -16.87 -5.70
N VAL A 186 2.53 -16.23 -4.84
CA VAL A 186 2.21 -16.75 -3.49
C VAL A 186 1.56 -18.13 -3.57
N LYS A 187 0.67 -18.39 -4.53
CA LYS A 187 0.06 -19.72 -4.72
C LYS A 187 1.11 -20.77 -5.05
N VAL A 188 2.07 -20.42 -5.92
CA VAL A 188 3.19 -21.31 -6.28
C VAL A 188 4.05 -21.62 -5.05
N ILE A 189 4.45 -20.59 -4.29
CA ILE A 189 5.25 -20.75 -3.07
C ILE A 189 4.57 -21.70 -2.06
N ASN A 190 3.28 -21.48 -1.81
CA ASN A 190 2.51 -22.31 -0.89
C ASN A 190 2.40 -23.75 -1.39
N SER A 191 2.17 -23.96 -2.68
CA SER A 191 2.10 -25.28 -3.31
C SER A 191 3.43 -26.05 -3.21
N CYS A 192 4.56 -25.34 -3.34
CA CYS A 192 5.89 -25.92 -3.13
C CYS A 192 6.14 -26.28 -1.65
N ASN A 193 5.69 -25.41 -0.73
CA ASN A 193 5.79 -25.68 0.71
C ASN A 193 4.95 -26.89 1.14
N GLU A 194 3.83 -27.13 0.47
CA GLU A 194 2.97 -28.32 0.66
C GLU A 194 3.53 -29.59 -0.04
N GLY A 195 4.65 -29.48 -0.75
CA GLY A 195 5.26 -30.60 -1.47
C GLY A 195 4.57 -31.01 -2.77
N LYS A 196 3.62 -30.20 -3.27
CA LYS A 196 2.90 -30.46 -4.51
C LYS A 196 3.73 -30.15 -5.76
N HIS A 197 4.60 -29.16 -5.64
CA HIS A 197 5.52 -28.70 -6.69
C HIS A 197 6.94 -28.55 -6.14
N ASN A 198 7.91 -28.52 -7.04
CA ASN A 198 9.32 -28.29 -6.73
C ASN A 198 9.81 -27.05 -7.46
N LEU A 199 10.78 -26.37 -6.86
CA LEU A 199 11.50 -25.23 -7.45
C LEU A 199 12.99 -25.53 -7.47
N SER A 200 13.66 -25.17 -8.56
CA SER A 200 15.11 -25.19 -8.68
C SER A 200 15.75 -24.08 -7.85
N VAL A 201 17.07 -24.15 -7.67
CA VAL A 201 17.83 -23.06 -7.01
C VAL A 201 17.64 -21.72 -7.75
N ALA A 202 17.65 -21.78 -9.10
CA ALA A 202 17.46 -20.60 -9.94
C ALA A 202 16.07 -19.98 -9.75
N ASP A 203 15.00 -20.79 -9.73
CA ASP A 203 13.64 -20.31 -9.59
C ASP A 203 13.33 -19.76 -8.19
N VAL A 204 13.92 -20.35 -7.16
CA VAL A 204 13.85 -19.78 -5.80
C VAL A 204 14.54 -18.42 -5.76
N ALA A 205 15.68 -18.24 -6.43
CA ALA A 205 16.36 -16.94 -6.54
C ALA A 205 15.50 -15.92 -7.30
N LEU A 206 14.94 -16.29 -8.46
CA LEU A 206 14.03 -15.43 -9.24
C LEU A 206 12.84 -14.94 -8.41
N LEU A 207 12.19 -15.83 -7.65
CA LEU A 207 11.08 -15.43 -6.78
C LEU A 207 11.54 -14.52 -5.63
N LYS A 208 12.71 -14.77 -5.04
CA LYS A 208 13.26 -13.87 -4.01
C LYS A 208 13.52 -12.46 -4.54
N ASP A 209 14.11 -12.37 -5.73
CA ASP A 209 14.36 -11.10 -6.39
C ASP A 209 13.06 -10.37 -6.74
N LEU A 210 12.05 -11.10 -7.25
CA LEU A 210 10.72 -10.57 -7.52
C LEU A 210 10.08 -9.94 -6.26
N PHE A 211 10.05 -10.68 -5.15
CA PHE A 211 9.44 -10.21 -3.91
C PHE A 211 10.25 -9.07 -3.27
N ASN A 212 11.59 -9.14 -3.33
CA ASN A 212 12.43 -8.04 -2.87
C ASN A 212 12.16 -6.76 -3.66
N LYS A 213 12.20 -6.85 -5.00
CA LYS A 213 11.96 -5.71 -5.90
C LYS A 213 10.60 -5.07 -5.63
N TYR A 214 9.53 -5.85 -5.69
CA TYR A 214 8.18 -5.27 -5.66
C TYR A 214 7.65 -5.05 -4.24
N VAL A 215 7.78 -6.03 -3.34
CA VAL A 215 7.19 -5.92 -2.00
C VAL A 215 8.02 -5.03 -1.09
N ILE A 216 9.36 -5.14 -1.16
CA ILE A 216 10.25 -4.45 -0.24
C ILE A 216 10.68 -3.09 -0.80
N GLU A 217 11.25 -3.05 -2.01
CA GLU A 217 11.87 -1.83 -2.54
C GLU A 217 10.83 -0.88 -3.14
N ILE A 218 9.95 -1.35 -4.02
CA ILE A 218 8.97 -0.50 -4.72
C ILE A 218 7.78 -0.19 -3.82
N PHE A 219 7.12 -1.19 -3.24
CA PHE A 219 5.93 -0.99 -2.40
C PHE A 219 6.26 -0.60 -0.95
N GLY A 220 7.49 -0.85 -0.48
CA GLY A 220 7.97 -0.42 0.84
C GLY A 220 7.23 -1.08 2.01
N LEU A 221 6.82 -2.35 1.90
CA LEU A 221 6.00 -3.04 2.90
C LEU A 221 6.81 -3.73 4.02
N GLN A 222 8.11 -3.47 4.12
CA GLN A 222 9.04 -4.19 5.02
C GLN A 222 8.85 -3.89 6.51
N SER A 223 8.40 -2.69 6.89
CA SER A 223 8.29 -2.29 8.30
C SER A 223 7.28 -3.15 9.09
N PHE A 224 6.30 -3.74 8.40
CA PHE A 224 5.33 -4.66 9.01
C PHE A 224 5.96 -6.00 9.43
N LEU A 225 7.08 -6.40 8.81
CA LEU A 225 7.81 -7.62 9.17
C LEU A 225 8.58 -7.48 10.49
N ASN A 226 8.97 -6.26 10.85
CA ASN A 226 9.84 -5.97 11.99
C ASN A 226 9.08 -5.65 13.28
N THR A 227 7.76 -5.47 13.22
CA THR A 227 6.92 -5.13 14.39
C THR A 227 6.55 -6.33 15.26
N ASN A 228 6.79 -7.54 14.79
CA ASN A 228 6.67 -8.72 15.63
C ASN A 228 7.94 -8.86 16.47
N ASN A 229 7.92 -8.36 17.69
CA ASN A 229 8.79 -8.83 18.78
C ASN A 229 8.48 -10.31 19.01
N SER A 230 8.90 -11.16 18.06
CA SER A 230 8.63 -12.60 18.08
C SER A 230 9.31 -13.31 19.26
N SER A 231 10.32 -12.69 19.88
CA SER A 231 10.99 -13.23 21.05
C SER A 231 10.07 -13.22 22.28
N ASP A 232 9.39 -12.11 22.55
CA ASP A 232 8.56 -11.96 23.77
C ASP A 232 7.26 -12.74 23.67
N VAL A 233 6.60 -12.70 22.49
CA VAL A 233 5.39 -13.49 22.23
C VAL A 233 5.73 -14.99 22.19
N SER A 234 6.85 -15.40 21.61
CA SER A 234 7.28 -16.79 21.58
C SER A 234 7.64 -17.30 22.98
N ALA A 235 8.33 -16.50 23.80
CA ALA A 235 8.64 -16.84 25.18
C ALA A 235 7.37 -16.96 26.04
N LEU A 236 6.42 -16.02 25.87
CA LEU A 236 5.13 -16.07 26.55
C LEU A 236 4.30 -17.29 26.14
N MET A 237 4.26 -17.62 24.86
CA MET A 237 3.57 -18.82 24.34
C MET A 237 4.21 -20.10 24.86
N SER A 238 5.55 -20.19 24.92
CA SER A 238 6.23 -21.32 25.54
C SER A 238 5.83 -21.48 27.00
N LEU A 239 5.84 -20.39 27.76
CA LEU A 239 5.42 -20.42 29.19
C LEU A 239 3.95 -20.90 29.35
N ILE A 240 3.04 -20.38 28.52
CA ILE A 240 1.62 -20.77 28.54
C ILE A 240 1.45 -22.27 28.21
N LEU A 241 2.19 -22.78 27.23
CA LEU A 241 2.16 -24.19 26.83
C LEU A 241 2.74 -25.08 27.94
N ASP A 242 3.83 -24.65 28.61
CA ASP A 242 4.41 -25.39 29.75
C ASP A 242 3.46 -25.45 30.94
N VAL A 243 2.83 -24.32 31.28
CA VAL A 243 1.79 -24.28 32.33
C VAL A 243 0.63 -25.23 32.00
N ARG A 244 0.15 -25.21 30.72
CA ARG A 244 -0.91 -26.11 30.28
C ARG A 244 -0.51 -27.58 30.38
N ASN A 245 0.74 -27.93 30.08
CA ASN A 245 1.26 -29.30 30.20
C ASN A 245 1.34 -29.72 31.67
N GLN A 246 1.84 -28.86 32.56
CA GLN A 246 1.85 -29.12 34.02
C GLN A 246 0.44 -29.34 34.58
N LEU A 247 -0.56 -28.56 34.13
CA LEU A 247 -1.96 -28.74 34.53
C LEU A 247 -2.51 -30.11 34.10
N LYS A 248 -2.14 -30.58 32.90
CA LYS A 248 -2.51 -31.92 32.44
C LYS A 248 -1.86 -33.03 33.25
N GLU A 249 -0.58 -32.89 33.60
CA GLU A 249 0.13 -33.82 34.47
C GLU A 249 -0.53 -33.92 35.87
N ASN A 250 -0.99 -32.77 36.37
CA ASN A 250 -1.74 -32.68 37.64
C ASN A 250 -3.22 -33.08 37.49
N LYS A 251 -3.67 -33.55 36.31
CA LYS A 251 -5.05 -33.93 35.96
C LYS A 251 -6.08 -32.82 36.12
N ASP A 252 -5.66 -31.53 36.12
CA ASP A 252 -6.56 -30.36 36.03
C ASP A 252 -6.93 -30.08 34.58
N TRP A 253 -7.78 -30.92 34.05
CA TRP A 253 -8.26 -30.83 32.66
C TRP A 253 -9.09 -29.57 32.43
N THR A 254 -9.84 -29.13 33.44
CA THR A 254 -10.74 -27.96 33.32
C THR A 254 -9.96 -26.69 33.08
N THR A 255 -8.86 -26.45 33.76
CA THR A 255 -8.02 -25.27 33.58
C THR A 255 -7.18 -25.39 32.32
N ALA A 256 -6.68 -26.57 31.97
CA ALA A 256 -5.93 -26.82 30.74
C ALA A 256 -6.79 -26.58 29.48
N ASP A 257 -8.09 -26.89 29.52
CA ASP A 257 -9.02 -26.65 28.41
C ASP A 257 -9.40 -25.17 28.31
N LYS A 258 -9.59 -24.46 29.43
CA LYS A 258 -9.78 -23.00 29.41
C LYS A 258 -8.62 -22.25 28.72
N ILE A 259 -7.36 -22.67 28.97
CA ILE A 259 -6.20 -22.12 28.31
C ILE A 259 -6.25 -22.38 26.77
N ARG A 260 -6.59 -23.61 26.37
CA ARG A 260 -6.74 -23.95 24.95
C ARG A 260 -7.80 -23.08 24.26
N ASP A 261 -8.97 -22.96 24.87
CA ASP A 261 -10.12 -22.28 24.31
C ASP A 261 -9.91 -20.76 24.25
N GLY A 262 -9.09 -20.21 25.16
CA GLY A 262 -8.68 -18.80 25.14
C GLY A 262 -7.56 -18.47 24.14
N LEU A 263 -6.87 -19.48 23.56
CA LEU A 263 -5.84 -19.33 22.54
C LEU A 263 -6.37 -19.51 21.10
N ASN A 264 -7.59 -20.02 20.93
CA ASN A 264 -8.28 -20.15 19.65
C ASN A 264 -9.19 -18.96 19.35
#